data_00432751bbf661131097527a5edcac66
#
_entry.id   00432751bbf661131097527a5edcac66
#
_cell.length_a   1.000
_cell.length_b   1.000
_cell.length_c   1.000
_cell.angle_alpha   90.00
_cell.angle_beta   90.00
_cell.angle_gamma   90.00
#
_symmetry.space_group_name_H-M   'P 1'
#
loop_
_entity.id
_entity.type
_entity.pdbx_description
1 polymer ?
#
loop_
_entity_poly.entity_id
_entity_poly.type
_entity_poly.pdbx_seq_one_letter_code
_entity_poly.pdbx_strand_id
1 'polypeptide(L)'
;MIRRPPRSTLDRSSAASDVYKRQAHVFAMKGFSVNLVDVSETALEKAVQTISNNLDRMVAKEKITAADKENTLANLSTYTSLDHSANSDLVVEAATERVDLKLKIFSELDLICNENTILASNTSSISITKIASVTNRPDKIIGMHFMNPVPLMKLVEVIRGYATSDATTELIMNLSKQLEKTPVEVNDYPGFIANRILMPMINEAIYSLYEGVAGVYEIDTVMKLGMAHPMGPLQLADFIGLDVCLSILNVLHTGFGNPKYAPCPLLMNMVTAGYLGVKSGEGFYKYEAGNKELIISNRFTK
;
A
#
# COMPACT_ATOMS: atom_id res chain seq x y z
N MET A 1 34.27 18.29 -4.98
CA MET A 1 33.19 18.28 -3.95
C MET A 1 32.13 17.27 -4.39
N ILE A 2 32.14 16.07 -3.81
CA ILE A 2 31.21 14.98 -4.17
C ILE A 2 29.95 15.19 -3.33
N ARG A 3 28.84 15.57 -3.98
CA ARG A 3 27.53 15.69 -3.31
C ARG A 3 26.99 14.30 -3.01
N ARG A 4 26.72 14.02 -1.73
CA ARG A 4 25.99 12.82 -1.31
C ARG A 4 24.54 12.87 -1.87
N PRO A 5 23.98 11.74 -2.33
CA PRO A 5 22.59 11.71 -2.76
C PRO A 5 21.65 11.95 -1.55
N PRO A 6 20.47 12.53 -1.77
CA PRO A 6 19.55 12.85 -0.69
C PRO A 6 18.98 11.60 0.00
N ARG A 7 18.88 11.64 1.32
CA ARG A 7 18.40 10.56 2.22
C ARG A 7 16.98 10.06 1.98
N SER A 8 16.24 10.62 1.02
CA SER A 8 14.83 10.29 0.76
C SER A 8 14.58 8.96 0.05
N THR A 9 15.61 8.27 -0.43
CA THR A 9 15.47 6.98 -1.13
C THR A 9 15.39 5.77 -0.19
N LEU A 10 15.81 5.89 1.06
CA LEU A 10 15.78 4.77 2.03
C LEU A 10 14.39 4.53 2.64
N ASP A 11 13.57 5.56 2.83
CA ASP A 11 12.27 5.40 3.48
C ASP A 11 11.19 4.79 2.58
N ARG A 12 11.32 4.95 1.26
CA ARG A 12 10.37 4.35 0.30
C ARG A 12 10.57 2.85 0.13
N SER A 13 11.78 2.34 0.31
CA SER A 13 12.05 0.90 0.29
C SER A 13 11.51 0.20 1.55
N SER A 14 11.46 0.88 2.70
CA SER A 14 10.95 0.31 3.94
C SER A 14 9.43 0.07 3.91
N ALA A 15 8.66 0.98 3.32
CA ALA A 15 7.19 0.84 3.22
C ALA A 15 6.78 -0.30 2.27
N ALA A 16 7.42 -0.43 1.11
CA ALA A 16 7.21 -1.55 0.19
C ALA A 16 7.61 -2.88 0.85
N SER A 17 8.78 -2.91 1.53
CA SER A 17 9.23 -4.10 2.25
C SER A 17 8.32 -4.54 3.39
N ASP A 18 7.51 -3.64 3.95
CA ASP A 18 6.52 -3.97 4.98
C ASP A 18 5.25 -4.63 4.42
N VAL A 19 4.86 -4.32 3.20
CA VAL A 19 3.64 -4.86 2.59
C VAL A 19 3.84 -6.31 2.13
N TYR A 20 4.87 -6.61 1.34
CA TYR A 20 5.04 -7.95 0.78
C TYR A 20 5.24 -9.03 1.84
N LYS A 21 6.00 -8.75 2.92
CA LYS A 21 6.15 -9.71 4.03
C LYS A 21 4.83 -9.99 4.76
N ARG A 22 3.93 -9.00 4.84
CA ARG A 22 2.61 -9.16 5.45
C ARG A 22 1.64 -9.91 4.54
N GLN A 23 1.77 -9.78 3.23
CA GLN A 23 1.05 -10.62 2.25
C GLN A 23 1.51 -12.06 2.36
N ALA A 24 2.82 -12.32 2.27
CA ALA A 24 3.40 -13.65 2.44
C ALA A 24 2.94 -14.31 3.74
N HIS A 25 2.90 -13.56 4.85
CA HIS A 25 2.37 -14.03 6.12
C HIS A 25 0.92 -14.54 6.00
N VAL A 26 0.03 -13.75 5.37
CA VAL A 26 -1.39 -14.12 5.24
C VAL A 26 -1.56 -15.35 4.35
N PHE A 27 -0.85 -15.44 3.23
CA PHE A 27 -0.88 -16.62 2.37
C PHE A 27 -0.36 -17.88 3.09
N ALA A 28 0.80 -17.79 3.75
CA ALA A 28 1.41 -18.91 4.46
C ALA A 28 0.54 -19.42 5.60
N MET A 29 -0.13 -18.54 6.36
CA MET A 29 -1.09 -18.89 7.40
C MET A 29 -2.30 -19.67 6.87
N LYS A 30 -2.65 -19.48 5.60
CA LYS A 30 -3.75 -20.21 4.95
C LYS A 30 -3.31 -21.48 4.25
N GLY A 31 -2.05 -21.92 4.49
CA GLY A 31 -1.52 -23.18 4.00
C GLY A 31 -0.98 -23.12 2.56
N PHE A 32 -0.88 -21.92 1.96
CA PHE A 32 -0.24 -21.79 0.65
C PHE A 32 1.27 -21.86 0.78
N SER A 33 1.93 -22.57 -0.14
CA SER A 33 3.39 -22.54 -0.30
C SER A 33 3.77 -21.18 -0.91
N VAL A 34 4.66 -20.44 -0.24
CA VAL A 34 5.01 -19.07 -0.59
C VAL A 34 6.51 -18.94 -0.82
N ASN A 35 6.88 -18.56 -2.03
CA ASN A 35 8.23 -18.12 -2.36
C ASN A 35 8.32 -16.61 -2.18
N LEU A 36 9.06 -16.17 -1.17
CA LEU A 36 9.33 -14.76 -0.90
C LEU A 36 10.59 -14.36 -1.64
N VAL A 37 10.45 -13.46 -2.61
CA VAL A 37 11.56 -13.05 -3.48
C VAL A 37 11.90 -11.57 -3.26
N ASP A 38 13.16 -11.27 -2.98
CA ASP A 38 13.70 -9.91 -2.86
C ASP A 38 15.18 -9.92 -3.27
N VAL A 39 15.66 -8.88 -3.91
CA VAL A 39 17.08 -8.75 -4.30
C VAL A 39 18.03 -8.66 -3.12
N SER A 40 17.53 -8.38 -1.92
CA SER A 40 18.30 -8.23 -0.68
C SER A 40 18.05 -9.39 0.27
N GLU A 41 19.07 -10.23 0.47
CA GLU A 41 19.05 -11.33 1.46
C GLU A 41 18.73 -10.82 2.87
N THR A 42 19.34 -9.70 3.27
CA THR A 42 19.07 -9.06 4.57
C THR A 42 17.60 -8.61 4.71
N ALA A 43 16.96 -8.19 3.61
CA ALA A 43 15.53 -7.84 3.64
C ALA A 43 14.66 -9.09 3.82
N LEU A 44 15.02 -10.20 3.18
CA LEU A 44 14.36 -11.51 3.33
C LEU A 44 14.46 -12.03 4.76
N GLU A 45 15.65 -12.02 5.36
CA GLU A 45 15.86 -12.42 6.77
C GLU A 45 14.99 -11.59 7.72
N LYS A 46 15.00 -10.26 7.56
CA LYS A 46 14.15 -9.35 8.34
C LYS A 46 12.65 -9.60 8.12
N ALA A 47 12.26 -9.98 6.91
CA ALA A 47 10.87 -10.30 6.59
C ALA A 47 10.42 -11.56 7.35
N VAL A 48 11.18 -12.66 7.29
CA VAL A 48 10.90 -13.90 8.00
C VAL A 48 10.89 -13.66 9.52
N GLN A 49 11.88 -12.91 10.05
CA GLN A 49 11.91 -12.59 11.48
C GLN A 49 10.67 -11.76 11.91
N THR A 50 10.23 -10.83 11.08
CA THR A 50 9.01 -10.02 11.36
C THR A 50 7.76 -10.90 11.36
N ILE A 51 7.66 -11.84 10.42
CA ILE A 51 6.56 -12.82 10.36
C ILE A 51 6.58 -13.69 11.62
N SER A 52 7.73 -14.25 11.97
CA SER A 52 7.88 -15.07 13.17
C SER A 52 7.47 -14.32 14.44
N ASN A 53 7.96 -13.09 14.64
CA ASN A 53 7.60 -12.26 15.80
C ASN A 53 6.10 -11.92 15.86
N ASN A 54 5.43 -11.77 14.71
CA ASN A 54 3.98 -11.56 14.65
C ASN A 54 3.23 -12.84 15.03
N LEU A 55 3.67 -13.99 14.55
CA LEU A 55 3.11 -15.29 14.92
C LEU A 55 3.29 -15.57 16.43
N ASP A 56 4.45 -15.23 17.02
CA ASP A 56 4.67 -15.35 18.47
C ASP A 56 3.66 -14.52 19.27
N ARG A 57 3.38 -13.30 18.82
CA ARG A 57 2.35 -12.46 19.46
C ARG A 57 0.94 -13.02 19.30
N MET A 58 0.67 -13.73 18.21
CA MET A 58 -0.63 -14.39 18.00
C MET A 58 -0.76 -15.62 18.89
N VAL A 59 0.30 -16.43 19.05
CA VAL A 59 0.35 -17.57 19.98
C VAL A 59 0.18 -17.07 21.43
N ALA A 60 0.93 -16.04 21.83
CA ALA A 60 0.83 -15.45 23.17
C ALA A 60 -0.56 -14.87 23.50
N LYS A 61 -1.36 -14.54 22.46
CA LYS A 61 -2.75 -14.08 22.58
C LYS A 61 -3.76 -15.18 22.33
N GLU A 62 -3.32 -16.44 22.27
CA GLU A 62 -4.15 -17.63 22.03
C GLU A 62 -5.02 -17.54 20.74
N LYS A 63 -4.57 -16.79 19.73
CA LYS A 63 -5.25 -16.66 18.44
C LYS A 63 -4.92 -17.79 17.47
N ILE A 64 -3.75 -18.39 17.64
CA ILE A 64 -3.26 -19.55 16.91
C ILE A 64 -2.48 -20.44 17.88
N THR A 65 -2.28 -21.71 17.51
CA THR A 65 -1.45 -22.65 18.26
C THR A 65 0.03 -22.52 17.89
N ALA A 66 0.92 -23.11 18.71
CA ALA A 66 2.34 -23.24 18.35
C ALA A 66 2.55 -24.05 17.06
N ALA A 67 1.75 -25.12 16.88
CA ALA A 67 1.77 -25.91 15.64
C ALA A 67 1.37 -25.10 14.42
N ASP A 68 0.38 -24.19 14.51
CA ASP A 68 0.01 -23.31 13.42
C ASP A 68 1.16 -22.36 13.05
N LYS A 69 1.93 -21.87 14.04
CA LYS A 69 3.13 -21.08 13.80
C LYS A 69 4.17 -21.87 13.01
N GLU A 70 4.49 -23.10 13.46
CA GLU A 70 5.48 -23.97 12.80
C GLU A 70 5.06 -24.28 11.36
N ASN A 71 3.80 -24.65 11.14
CA ASN A 71 3.25 -24.90 9.81
C ASN A 71 3.32 -23.67 8.92
N THR A 72 2.99 -22.49 9.46
CA THR A 72 3.07 -21.22 8.70
C THR A 72 4.50 -20.92 8.26
N LEU A 73 5.48 -21.10 9.14
CA LEU A 73 6.89 -20.87 8.79
C LEU A 73 7.42 -21.92 7.81
N ALA A 74 6.96 -23.17 7.89
CA ALA A 74 7.32 -24.22 6.94
C ALA A 74 6.78 -23.95 5.50
N ASN A 75 5.72 -23.17 5.39
CA ASN A 75 5.17 -22.76 4.09
C ASN A 75 5.94 -21.62 3.43
N LEU A 76 6.98 -21.04 4.06
CA LEU A 76 7.75 -19.91 3.55
C LEU A 76 9.13 -20.36 3.07
N SER A 77 9.47 -20.01 1.84
CA SER A 77 10.83 -20.13 1.31
C SER A 77 11.30 -18.77 0.81
N THR A 78 12.60 -18.47 0.90
CA THR A 78 13.17 -17.17 0.53
C THR A 78 14.19 -17.32 -0.59
N TYR A 79 14.16 -16.41 -1.55
CA TYR A 79 15.02 -16.44 -2.73
C TYR A 79 15.42 -15.04 -3.18
N THR A 80 16.58 -14.91 -3.81
CA THR A 80 17.10 -13.64 -4.34
C THR A 80 16.93 -13.50 -5.85
N SER A 81 16.41 -14.52 -6.54
CA SER A 81 16.16 -14.51 -7.98
C SER A 81 14.68 -14.72 -8.31
N LEU A 82 14.17 -14.01 -9.31
CA LEU A 82 12.83 -14.18 -9.87
C LEU A 82 12.64 -15.57 -10.51
N ASP A 83 13.69 -16.30 -10.88
CA ASP A 83 13.61 -17.64 -11.46
C ASP A 83 12.82 -18.63 -10.60
N HIS A 84 12.80 -18.42 -9.30
CA HIS A 84 12.01 -19.23 -8.36
C HIS A 84 10.48 -18.98 -8.46
N SER A 85 10.06 -18.04 -9.31
CA SER A 85 8.64 -17.83 -9.66
C SER A 85 8.15 -18.67 -10.84
N ALA A 86 9.05 -19.39 -11.54
CA ALA A 86 8.76 -20.10 -12.80
C ALA A 86 7.56 -21.06 -12.70
N ASN A 87 7.42 -21.77 -11.58
CA ASN A 87 6.36 -22.75 -11.34
C ASN A 87 5.26 -22.26 -10.39
N SER A 88 5.15 -20.95 -10.19
CA SER A 88 4.11 -20.36 -9.33
C SER A 88 2.78 -20.29 -10.08
N ASP A 89 1.67 -20.58 -9.41
CA ASP A 89 0.32 -20.37 -9.95
C ASP A 89 -0.05 -18.87 -9.95
N LEU A 90 0.46 -18.14 -8.97
CA LEU A 90 0.25 -16.69 -8.79
C LEU A 90 1.55 -16.02 -8.35
N VAL A 91 1.86 -14.89 -8.96
CA VAL A 91 2.88 -13.96 -8.47
C VAL A 91 2.21 -12.66 -8.06
N VAL A 92 2.48 -12.17 -6.84
CA VAL A 92 2.01 -10.87 -6.37
C VAL A 92 3.21 -9.92 -6.22
N GLU A 93 3.35 -9.01 -7.15
CA GLU A 93 4.40 -8.00 -7.12
C GLU A 93 4.04 -6.88 -6.14
N ALA A 94 4.95 -6.53 -5.24
CA ALA A 94 4.79 -5.45 -4.26
C ALA A 94 6.08 -4.64 -4.06
N ALA A 95 6.84 -4.45 -5.13
CA ALA A 95 8.03 -3.59 -5.15
C ALA A 95 7.68 -2.10 -5.04
N THR A 96 8.71 -1.26 -4.96
CA THR A 96 8.57 0.21 -4.89
C THR A 96 7.67 0.75 -5.99
N GLU A 97 6.87 1.78 -5.67
CA GLU A 97 5.87 2.38 -6.57
C GLU A 97 6.56 3.23 -7.66
N ARG A 98 7.28 2.56 -8.55
CA ARG A 98 8.00 3.14 -9.71
C ARG A 98 7.57 2.41 -10.97
N VAL A 99 7.05 3.16 -11.92
CA VAL A 99 6.50 2.63 -13.19
C VAL A 99 7.57 1.83 -13.94
N ASP A 100 8.73 2.41 -14.17
CA ASP A 100 9.85 1.79 -14.89
C ASP A 100 10.27 0.45 -14.29
N LEU A 101 10.37 0.40 -12.95
CA LEU A 101 10.74 -0.81 -12.23
C LEU A 101 9.67 -1.90 -12.36
N LYS A 102 8.39 -1.54 -12.16
CA LYS A 102 7.29 -2.52 -12.26
C LYS A 102 7.15 -3.07 -13.68
N LEU A 103 7.24 -2.23 -14.70
CA LEU A 103 7.21 -2.70 -16.10
C LEU A 103 8.35 -3.67 -16.39
N LYS A 104 9.56 -3.40 -15.89
CA LYS A 104 10.71 -4.30 -16.02
C LYS A 104 10.44 -5.64 -15.33
N ILE A 105 9.99 -5.62 -14.06
CA ILE A 105 9.67 -6.85 -13.31
C ILE A 105 8.62 -7.69 -14.04
N PHE A 106 7.53 -7.08 -14.52
CA PHE A 106 6.48 -7.81 -15.23
C PHE A 106 6.95 -8.37 -16.57
N SER A 107 7.79 -7.66 -17.30
CA SER A 107 8.42 -8.18 -18.53
C SER A 107 9.34 -9.38 -18.24
N GLU A 108 10.10 -9.36 -17.15
CA GLU A 108 10.94 -10.49 -16.72
C GLU A 108 10.09 -11.68 -16.26
N LEU A 109 9.06 -11.45 -15.44
CA LEU A 109 8.13 -12.49 -14.97
C LEU A 109 7.37 -13.15 -16.12
N ASP A 110 7.01 -12.39 -17.16
CA ASP A 110 6.34 -12.90 -18.35
C ASP A 110 7.20 -13.92 -19.11
N LEU A 111 8.52 -13.77 -19.08
CA LEU A 111 9.45 -14.70 -19.69
C LEU A 111 9.76 -15.92 -18.81
N ILE A 112 9.75 -15.75 -17.49
CA ILE A 112 10.15 -16.76 -16.51
C ILE A 112 9.00 -17.70 -16.18
N CYS A 113 7.81 -17.15 -15.93
CA CYS A 113 6.67 -17.91 -15.43
C CYS A 113 5.97 -18.72 -16.51
N ASN A 114 5.40 -19.87 -16.10
CA ASN A 114 4.53 -20.65 -16.97
C ASN A 114 3.40 -19.78 -17.56
N GLU A 115 2.93 -20.12 -18.74
CA GLU A 115 1.87 -19.38 -19.46
C GLU A 115 0.56 -19.24 -18.65
N ASN A 116 0.30 -20.17 -17.74
CA ASN A 116 -0.90 -20.18 -16.90
C ASN A 116 -0.78 -19.35 -15.63
N THR A 117 0.41 -18.92 -15.27
CA THR A 117 0.64 -18.09 -14.07
C THR A 117 -0.08 -16.75 -14.18
N ILE A 118 -0.86 -16.41 -13.15
CA ILE A 118 -1.44 -15.08 -13.00
C ILE A 118 -0.37 -14.16 -12.40
N LEU A 119 -0.22 -12.97 -12.97
CA LEU A 119 0.69 -11.95 -12.47
C LEU A 119 -0.15 -10.79 -11.91
N ALA A 120 -0.12 -10.63 -10.59
CA ALA A 120 -0.83 -9.57 -9.89
C ALA A 120 0.13 -8.49 -9.41
N SER A 121 -0.32 -7.23 -9.37
CA SER A 121 0.40 -6.12 -8.73
C SER A 121 -0.35 -5.59 -7.52
N ASN A 122 0.39 -5.33 -6.44
CA ASN A 122 -0.12 -4.61 -5.27
C ASN A 122 0.06 -3.08 -5.40
N THR A 123 0.19 -2.57 -6.60
CA THR A 123 0.28 -1.12 -6.83
C THR A 123 -0.94 -0.40 -6.25
N SER A 124 -0.72 0.81 -5.74
CA SER A 124 -1.79 1.69 -5.24
C SER A 124 -2.24 2.73 -6.28
N SER A 125 -1.50 2.87 -7.39
CA SER A 125 -1.72 4.01 -8.29
C SER A 125 -1.34 3.76 -9.76
N ILE A 126 -0.51 2.75 -10.05
CA ILE A 126 -0.04 2.47 -11.41
C ILE A 126 -1.09 1.64 -12.15
N SER A 127 -1.44 2.07 -13.37
CA SER A 127 -2.43 1.37 -14.21
C SER A 127 -2.04 -0.09 -14.48
N ILE A 128 -2.95 -0.98 -14.19
CA ILE A 128 -2.84 -2.42 -14.47
C ILE A 128 -2.78 -2.66 -15.98
N THR A 129 -3.53 -1.91 -16.77
CA THR A 129 -3.48 -1.93 -18.23
C THR A 129 -2.08 -1.58 -18.74
N LYS A 130 -1.44 -0.56 -18.13
CA LYS A 130 -0.06 -0.19 -18.46
C LYS A 130 0.93 -1.29 -18.09
N ILE A 131 0.75 -1.95 -16.96
CA ILE A 131 1.58 -3.11 -16.57
C ILE A 131 1.37 -4.26 -17.57
N ALA A 132 0.14 -4.54 -17.94
CA ALA A 132 -0.19 -5.60 -18.90
C ALA A 132 0.43 -5.39 -20.29
N SER A 133 0.63 -4.13 -20.70
CA SER A 133 1.13 -3.80 -22.04
C SER A 133 2.56 -4.25 -22.34
N VAL A 134 3.33 -4.67 -21.32
CA VAL A 134 4.70 -5.20 -21.49
C VAL A 134 4.76 -6.72 -21.35
N THR A 135 3.61 -7.40 -21.35
CA THR A 135 3.50 -8.86 -21.23
C THR A 135 2.78 -9.48 -22.42
N ASN A 136 2.98 -10.77 -22.67
CA ASN A 136 2.28 -11.55 -23.72
C ASN A 136 0.99 -12.22 -23.19
N ARG A 137 0.64 -12.01 -21.91
CA ARG A 137 -0.54 -12.55 -21.23
C ARG A 137 -1.40 -11.46 -20.58
N PRO A 138 -1.84 -10.41 -21.30
CA PRO A 138 -2.55 -9.28 -20.70
C PRO A 138 -3.87 -9.68 -20.03
N ASP A 139 -4.46 -10.80 -20.42
CA ASP A 139 -5.66 -11.38 -19.82
C ASP A 139 -5.43 -11.98 -18.43
N LYS A 140 -4.16 -12.26 -18.05
CA LYS A 140 -3.72 -12.80 -16.75
C LYS A 140 -3.03 -11.77 -15.85
N ILE A 141 -3.07 -10.50 -16.25
CA ILE A 141 -2.56 -9.39 -15.43
C ILE A 141 -3.70 -8.74 -14.67
N ILE A 142 -3.52 -8.58 -13.36
CA ILE A 142 -4.58 -8.06 -12.48
C ILE A 142 -3.97 -7.24 -11.32
N GLY A 143 -4.71 -6.31 -10.76
CA GLY A 143 -4.38 -5.65 -9.50
C GLY A 143 -4.91 -6.45 -8.31
N MET A 144 -4.08 -6.63 -7.28
CA MET A 144 -4.45 -7.22 -6.00
C MET A 144 -3.97 -6.31 -4.88
N HIS A 145 -4.70 -5.20 -4.68
CA HIS A 145 -4.31 -4.11 -3.79
C HIS A 145 -4.79 -4.38 -2.37
N PHE A 146 -3.86 -4.78 -1.52
CA PHE A 146 -4.10 -5.00 -0.10
C PHE A 146 -3.99 -3.70 0.69
N MET A 147 -4.92 -3.50 1.62
CA MET A 147 -4.87 -2.37 2.56
C MET A 147 -3.87 -2.65 3.69
N ASN A 148 -3.06 -1.65 4.04
CA ASN A 148 -2.06 -1.75 5.11
C ASN A 148 -2.68 -1.33 6.47
N PRO A 149 -2.47 -2.09 7.56
CA PRO A 149 -1.70 -3.34 7.71
C PRO A 149 -2.43 -4.59 7.20
N VAL A 150 -1.81 -5.31 6.25
CA VAL A 150 -2.43 -6.46 5.55
C VAL A 150 -3.09 -7.49 6.47
N PRO A 151 -2.51 -7.92 7.62
CA PRO A 151 -3.15 -8.91 8.47
C PRO A 151 -4.43 -8.41 9.16
N LEU A 152 -4.59 -7.10 9.34
CA LEU A 152 -5.71 -6.49 10.06
C LEU A 152 -6.82 -6.02 9.12
N MET A 153 -6.44 -5.45 7.98
CA MET A 153 -7.39 -4.89 7.02
C MET A 153 -8.02 -6.00 6.20
N LYS A 154 -9.35 -6.00 6.16
CA LYS A 154 -10.11 -7.04 5.45
C LYS A 154 -10.21 -6.80 3.94
N LEU A 155 -10.17 -5.55 3.50
CA LEU A 155 -10.38 -5.19 2.11
C LEU A 155 -9.21 -5.59 1.22
N VAL A 156 -9.53 -6.14 0.06
CA VAL A 156 -8.64 -6.24 -1.11
C VAL A 156 -9.39 -5.62 -2.30
N GLU A 157 -8.86 -4.55 -2.89
CA GLU A 157 -9.34 -4.11 -4.20
C GLU A 157 -8.75 -5.04 -5.26
N VAL A 158 -9.62 -5.64 -6.07
CA VAL A 158 -9.26 -6.47 -7.22
C VAL A 158 -9.45 -5.63 -8.47
N ILE A 159 -8.35 -5.17 -9.07
CA ILE A 159 -8.39 -4.17 -10.14
C ILE A 159 -8.28 -4.86 -11.49
N ARG A 160 -9.33 -4.74 -12.29
CA ARG A 160 -9.35 -5.23 -13.68
C ARG A 160 -8.67 -4.23 -14.60
N GLY A 161 -7.57 -4.63 -15.23
CA GLY A 161 -7.03 -3.94 -16.39
C GLY A 161 -7.94 -4.13 -17.61
N TYR A 162 -7.70 -3.36 -18.66
CA TYR A 162 -8.54 -3.37 -19.88
C TYR A 162 -8.69 -4.76 -20.51
N ALA A 163 -7.65 -5.58 -20.48
CA ALA A 163 -7.63 -6.92 -21.08
C ALA A 163 -7.78 -8.05 -20.04
N THR A 164 -7.86 -7.77 -18.74
CA THR A 164 -7.98 -8.80 -17.71
C THR A 164 -9.24 -9.64 -17.93
N SER A 165 -9.10 -10.98 -18.00
CA SER A 165 -10.21 -11.89 -18.26
C SER A 165 -11.12 -12.04 -17.03
N ASP A 166 -12.38 -12.44 -17.28
CA ASP A 166 -13.33 -12.78 -16.21
C ASP A 166 -12.81 -13.96 -15.39
N ALA A 167 -12.21 -14.96 -16.01
CA ALA A 167 -11.64 -16.13 -15.34
C ALA A 167 -10.53 -15.73 -14.35
N THR A 168 -9.62 -14.82 -14.76
CA THR A 168 -8.57 -14.29 -13.89
C THR A 168 -9.18 -13.51 -12.71
N THR A 169 -10.18 -12.69 -12.99
CA THR A 169 -10.87 -11.90 -11.95
C THR A 169 -11.57 -12.81 -10.95
N GLU A 170 -12.34 -13.79 -11.41
CA GLU A 170 -13.06 -14.72 -10.54
C GLU A 170 -12.10 -15.53 -9.66
N LEU A 171 -10.98 -16.00 -10.23
CA LEU A 171 -9.96 -16.73 -9.48
C LEU A 171 -9.40 -15.88 -8.34
N ILE A 172 -9.01 -14.63 -8.60
CA ILE A 172 -8.44 -13.73 -7.58
C ILE A 172 -9.50 -13.31 -6.55
N MET A 173 -10.75 -13.10 -6.96
CA MET A 173 -11.87 -12.86 -6.05
C MET A 173 -12.07 -14.04 -5.08
N ASN A 174 -12.06 -15.27 -5.59
CA ASN A 174 -12.23 -16.48 -4.78
C ASN A 174 -11.01 -16.73 -3.87
N LEU A 175 -9.79 -16.55 -4.38
CA LEU A 175 -8.57 -16.65 -3.59
C LEU A 175 -8.58 -15.63 -2.42
N SER A 176 -8.97 -14.39 -2.69
CA SER A 176 -9.06 -13.35 -1.64
C SER A 176 -10.03 -13.76 -0.53
N LYS A 177 -11.14 -14.40 -0.85
CA LYS A 177 -12.07 -14.95 0.16
C LYS A 177 -11.44 -16.07 0.97
N GLN A 178 -10.64 -16.97 0.34
CA GLN A 178 -9.90 -18.02 1.03
C GLN A 178 -8.86 -17.43 2.01
N LEU A 179 -8.31 -16.25 1.71
CA LEU A 179 -7.45 -15.48 2.61
C LEU A 179 -8.24 -14.76 3.72
N GLU A 180 -9.55 -15.01 3.86
CA GLU A 180 -10.47 -14.33 4.79
C GLU A 180 -10.50 -12.81 4.57
N LYS A 181 -10.28 -12.38 3.33
CA LYS A 181 -10.44 -11.00 2.89
C LYS A 181 -11.81 -10.78 2.26
N THR A 182 -12.20 -9.52 2.20
CA THR A 182 -13.38 -9.07 1.46
C THR A 182 -12.89 -8.45 0.15
N PRO A 183 -12.91 -9.19 -0.96
CA PRO A 183 -12.52 -8.64 -2.25
C PRO A 183 -13.63 -7.75 -2.81
N VAL A 184 -13.21 -6.65 -3.42
CA VAL A 184 -14.08 -5.75 -4.16
C VAL A 184 -13.49 -5.56 -5.56
N GLU A 185 -14.25 -5.95 -6.58
CA GLU A 185 -13.84 -5.74 -7.98
C GLU A 185 -13.99 -4.26 -8.34
N VAL A 186 -12.95 -3.71 -8.98
CA VAL A 186 -12.92 -2.33 -9.46
C VAL A 186 -12.23 -2.25 -10.81
N ASN A 187 -12.52 -1.21 -11.58
CA ASN A 187 -11.86 -0.98 -12.87
C ASN A 187 -10.57 -0.18 -12.70
N ASP A 188 -9.65 -0.35 -13.66
CA ASP A 188 -8.35 0.32 -13.73
C ASP A 188 -8.51 1.80 -14.13
N TYR A 189 -8.73 2.64 -13.12
CA TYR A 189 -8.74 4.10 -13.23
C TYR A 189 -7.74 4.71 -12.24
N PRO A 190 -7.24 5.92 -12.49
CA PRO A 190 -6.31 6.59 -11.58
C PRO A 190 -6.82 6.60 -10.14
N GLY A 191 -6.01 6.03 -9.20
CA GLY A 191 -6.35 5.93 -7.77
C GLY A 191 -7.39 4.88 -7.42
N PHE A 192 -7.79 4.03 -8.39
CA PHE A 192 -8.84 3.00 -8.24
C PHE A 192 -10.09 3.58 -7.56
N ILE A 193 -10.68 2.94 -6.54
CA ILE A 193 -11.81 3.52 -5.85
C ILE A 193 -11.43 4.13 -4.49
N ALA A 194 -10.56 3.48 -3.73
CA ALA A 194 -10.18 3.95 -2.39
C ALA A 194 -9.53 5.34 -2.45
N ASN A 195 -8.46 5.50 -3.21
CA ASN A 195 -7.75 6.77 -3.31
C ASN A 195 -8.54 7.83 -4.06
N ARG A 196 -9.36 7.43 -5.05
CA ARG A 196 -10.20 8.36 -5.82
C ARG A 196 -11.24 9.07 -4.96
N ILE A 197 -11.70 8.45 -3.88
CA ILE A 197 -12.64 9.05 -2.92
C ILE A 197 -11.90 9.70 -1.77
N LEU A 198 -10.96 8.98 -1.17
CA LEU A 198 -10.26 9.42 0.04
C LEU A 198 -9.41 10.68 -0.18
N MET A 199 -8.63 10.73 -1.26
CA MET A 199 -7.71 11.84 -1.47
C MET A 199 -8.40 13.19 -1.71
N PRO A 200 -9.47 13.29 -2.54
CA PRO A 200 -10.25 14.52 -2.62
C PRO A 200 -10.88 14.95 -1.29
N MET A 201 -11.35 14.01 -0.47
CA MET A 201 -11.88 14.33 0.87
C MET A 201 -10.79 14.93 1.78
N ILE A 202 -9.61 14.34 1.81
CA ILE A 202 -8.46 14.87 2.56
C ILE A 202 -8.05 16.23 2.00
N ASN A 203 -7.95 16.36 0.68
CA ASN A 203 -7.54 17.60 0.03
C ASN A 203 -8.51 18.74 0.32
N GLU A 204 -9.82 18.46 0.30
CA GLU A 204 -10.87 19.44 0.65
C GLU A 204 -10.77 19.89 2.12
N ALA A 205 -10.48 18.96 3.04
CA ALA A 205 -10.23 19.29 4.43
C ALA A 205 -9.00 20.23 4.58
N ILE A 206 -7.94 19.98 3.79
CA ILE A 206 -6.75 20.84 3.77
C ILE A 206 -7.07 22.20 3.14
N TYR A 207 -7.88 22.27 2.08
CA TYR A 207 -8.38 23.54 1.52
C TYR A 207 -9.20 24.30 2.53
N SER A 208 -10.13 23.66 3.26
CA SER A 208 -10.93 24.29 4.29
C SER A 208 -10.08 24.92 5.40
N LEU A 209 -8.96 24.28 5.78
CA LEU A 209 -7.98 24.83 6.69
C LEU A 209 -7.22 26.01 6.05
N TYR A 210 -6.78 25.86 4.82
CA TYR A 210 -6.01 26.86 4.07
C TYR A 210 -6.79 28.17 3.84
N GLU A 211 -8.08 28.04 3.54
CA GLU A 211 -9.00 29.15 3.30
C GLU A 211 -9.56 29.77 4.58
N GLY A 212 -9.23 29.18 5.75
CA GLY A 212 -9.63 29.69 7.05
C GLY A 212 -11.10 29.45 7.41
N VAL A 213 -11.73 28.43 6.79
CA VAL A 213 -13.11 28.03 7.11
C VAL A 213 -13.20 27.53 8.55
N ALA A 214 -12.23 26.71 8.98
CA ALA A 214 -12.13 26.21 10.35
C ALA A 214 -10.68 25.82 10.68
N GLY A 215 -10.38 25.64 11.97
CA GLY A 215 -9.09 25.13 12.43
C GLY A 215 -8.97 23.60 12.32
N VAL A 216 -7.78 23.09 12.65
CA VAL A 216 -7.47 21.64 12.58
C VAL A 216 -8.40 20.83 13.47
N TYR A 217 -8.62 21.27 14.71
CA TYR A 217 -9.49 20.60 15.67
C TYR A 217 -10.93 20.52 15.19
N GLU A 218 -11.46 21.63 14.70
CA GLU A 218 -12.85 21.76 14.28
C GLU A 218 -13.13 20.87 13.06
N ILE A 219 -12.26 20.89 12.04
CA ILE A 219 -12.39 20.06 10.84
C ILE A 219 -12.43 18.57 11.23
N ASP A 220 -11.45 18.11 11.99
CA ASP A 220 -11.36 16.71 12.38
C ASP A 220 -12.52 16.30 13.31
N THR A 221 -12.93 17.19 14.21
CA THR A 221 -14.06 16.92 15.13
C THR A 221 -15.38 16.81 14.40
N VAL A 222 -15.68 17.70 13.46
CA VAL A 222 -16.90 17.64 12.65
C VAL A 222 -16.97 16.33 11.86
N MET A 223 -15.86 15.92 11.24
CA MET A 223 -15.83 14.67 10.46
C MET A 223 -15.95 13.43 11.35
N LYS A 224 -15.36 13.45 12.54
CA LYS A 224 -15.46 12.32 13.49
C LYS A 224 -16.86 12.21 14.11
N LEU A 225 -17.38 13.31 14.63
CA LEU A 225 -18.62 13.27 15.41
C LEU A 225 -19.89 13.50 14.56
N GLY A 226 -19.78 14.31 13.51
CA GLY A 226 -20.90 14.60 12.60
C GLY A 226 -21.06 13.58 11.48
N MET A 227 -19.94 13.08 10.94
CA MET A 227 -19.95 12.15 9.79
C MET A 227 -19.53 10.72 10.17
N ALA A 228 -19.39 10.41 11.46
CA ALA A 228 -19.07 9.11 12.02
C ALA A 228 -17.74 8.51 11.47
N HIS A 229 -16.77 9.35 11.12
CA HIS A 229 -15.46 8.88 10.72
C HIS A 229 -14.66 8.41 11.95
N PRO A 230 -13.94 7.28 11.89
CA PRO A 230 -13.14 6.79 13.01
C PRO A 230 -11.96 7.72 13.33
N MET A 231 -11.52 8.50 12.36
CA MET A 231 -10.42 9.45 12.43
C MET A 231 -10.76 10.67 11.55
N GLY A 232 -10.38 11.86 11.99
CA GLY A 232 -10.54 13.07 11.19
C GLY A 232 -9.61 13.06 9.96
N PRO A 233 -9.97 13.77 8.88
CA PRO A 233 -9.23 13.73 7.61
C PRO A 233 -7.80 14.28 7.72
N LEU A 234 -7.56 15.29 8.55
CA LEU A 234 -6.22 15.86 8.73
C LEU A 234 -5.33 14.93 9.57
N GLN A 235 -5.87 14.31 10.60
CA GLN A 235 -5.18 13.27 11.36
C GLN A 235 -4.89 12.05 10.48
N LEU A 236 -5.82 11.64 9.62
CA LEU A 236 -5.64 10.53 8.70
C LEU A 236 -4.55 10.85 7.66
N ALA A 237 -4.51 12.07 7.15
CA ALA A 237 -3.45 12.52 6.24
C ALA A 237 -2.06 12.41 6.89
N ASP A 238 -1.91 12.82 8.15
CA ASP A 238 -0.67 12.67 8.92
C ASP A 238 -0.27 11.19 9.10
N PHE A 239 -1.24 10.30 9.31
CA PHE A 239 -1.00 8.85 9.43
C PHE A 239 -0.58 8.20 8.11
N ILE A 240 -1.19 8.59 6.99
CA ILE A 240 -0.81 8.15 5.64
C ILE A 240 0.58 8.67 5.28
N GLY A 241 0.86 9.89 5.69
CA GLY A 241 2.01 10.69 5.31
C GLY A 241 1.66 11.70 4.22
N LEU A 242 1.94 12.98 4.49
CA LEU A 242 1.54 14.09 3.62
C LEU A 242 2.20 14.02 2.23
N ASP A 243 3.44 13.51 2.14
CA ASP A 243 4.12 13.27 0.86
C ASP A 243 3.45 12.14 0.06
N VAL A 244 2.90 11.13 0.72
CA VAL A 244 2.12 10.05 0.08
C VAL A 244 0.81 10.63 -0.43
N CYS A 245 0.09 11.41 0.37
CA CYS A 245 -1.14 12.10 -0.04
C CYS A 245 -0.88 13.00 -1.27
N LEU A 246 0.18 13.79 -1.23
CA LEU A 246 0.58 14.65 -2.36
C LEU A 246 0.89 13.83 -3.62
N SER A 247 1.63 12.73 -3.47
CA SER A 247 1.96 11.85 -4.59
C SER A 247 0.72 11.26 -5.24
N ILE A 248 -0.25 10.79 -4.45
CA ILE A 248 -1.50 10.20 -4.96
C ILE A 248 -2.36 11.28 -5.64
N LEU A 249 -2.47 12.48 -5.05
CA LEU A 249 -3.19 13.60 -5.68
C LEU A 249 -2.60 13.98 -7.03
N ASN A 250 -1.26 13.98 -7.15
CA ASN A 250 -0.59 14.22 -8.42
C ASN A 250 -0.91 13.13 -9.46
N VAL A 251 -0.99 11.86 -9.04
CA VAL A 251 -1.43 10.76 -9.93
C VAL A 251 -2.86 10.97 -10.40
N LEU A 252 -3.78 11.34 -9.50
CA LEU A 252 -5.17 11.64 -9.85
C LEU A 252 -5.26 12.84 -10.78
N HIS A 253 -4.57 13.93 -10.45
CA HIS A 253 -4.59 15.18 -11.24
C HIS A 253 -4.05 14.94 -12.65
N THR A 254 -2.90 14.29 -12.77
CA THR A 254 -2.27 13.99 -14.07
C THR A 254 -3.11 12.97 -14.86
N GLY A 255 -3.59 11.92 -14.19
CA GLY A 255 -4.30 10.83 -14.86
C GLY A 255 -5.68 11.21 -15.37
N PHE A 256 -6.39 12.13 -14.70
CA PHE A 256 -7.70 12.62 -15.15
C PHE A 256 -7.63 13.93 -15.94
N GLY A 257 -6.52 14.68 -15.85
CA GLY A 257 -6.43 16.02 -16.43
C GLY A 257 -7.48 17.00 -15.88
N ASN A 258 -7.97 16.78 -14.65
CA ASN A 258 -9.07 17.53 -14.06
C ASN A 258 -8.57 18.32 -12.83
N PRO A 259 -8.71 19.67 -12.84
CA PRO A 259 -8.21 20.53 -11.77
C PRO A 259 -8.82 20.24 -10.39
N LYS A 260 -9.97 19.57 -10.29
CA LYS A 260 -10.56 19.18 -8.99
C LYS A 260 -9.64 18.27 -8.15
N TYR A 261 -8.66 17.63 -8.77
CA TYR A 261 -7.68 16.79 -8.09
C TYR A 261 -6.36 17.51 -7.82
N ALA A 262 -6.25 18.80 -8.16
CA ALA A 262 -5.05 19.58 -7.90
C ALA A 262 -4.76 19.64 -6.39
N PRO A 263 -3.53 19.34 -5.96
CA PRO A 263 -3.17 19.39 -4.55
C PRO A 263 -3.30 20.81 -3.97
N CYS A 264 -3.79 20.92 -2.74
CA CYS A 264 -3.82 22.18 -2.01
C CYS A 264 -2.41 22.77 -1.85
N PRO A 265 -2.20 24.10 -2.07
CA PRO A 265 -0.91 24.75 -1.87
C PRO A 265 -0.33 24.54 -0.47
N LEU A 266 -1.17 24.48 0.56
CA LEU A 266 -0.73 24.19 1.93
C LEU A 266 -0.07 22.80 2.03
N LEU A 267 -0.68 21.77 1.42
CA LEU A 267 -0.11 20.42 1.40
C LEU A 267 1.27 20.41 0.71
N MET A 268 1.37 21.07 -0.45
CA MET A 268 2.64 21.15 -1.19
C MET A 268 3.74 21.83 -0.35
N ASN A 269 3.39 22.94 0.34
CA ASN A 269 4.32 23.67 1.18
C ASN A 269 4.76 22.86 2.40
N MET A 270 3.83 22.18 3.08
CA MET A 270 4.15 21.31 4.23
C MET A 270 5.11 20.18 3.81
N VAL A 271 4.84 19.50 2.70
CA VAL A 271 5.72 18.44 2.18
C VAL A 271 7.10 18.97 1.83
N THR A 272 7.17 20.12 1.14
CA THR A 272 8.44 20.78 0.79
C THR A 272 9.25 21.16 2.02
N ALA A 273 8.57 21.59 3.09
CA ALA A 273 9.19 21.96 4.36
C ALA A 273 9.55 20.76 5.26
N GLY A 274 9.22 19.52 4.85
CA GLY A 274 9.54 18.29 5.59
C GLY A 274 8.54 17.93 6.69
N TYR A 275 7.37 18.57 6.77
CA TYR A 275 6.29 18.22 7.67
C TYR A 275 5.46 17.11 7.02
N LEU A 276 5.79 15.86 7.34
CA LEU A 276 5.24 14.69 6.65
C LEU A 276 4.24 13.89 7.49
N GLY A 277 3.83 14.43 8.65
CA GLY A 277 2.95 13.76 9.60
C GLY A 277 3.71 12.87 10.58
N VAL A 278 3.12 11.73 10.96
CA VAL A 278 3.65 10.82 11.98
C VAL A 278 5.12 10.44 11.75
N LYS A 279 5.50 10.17 10.52
CA LYS A 279 6.86 9.72 10.18
C LYS A 279 7.96 10.76 10.36
N SER A 280 7.60 12.05 10.36
CA SER A 280 8.52 13.17 10.65
C SER A 280 8.36 13.74 12.06
N GLY A 281 7.40 13.20 12.83
CA GLY A 281 7.04 13.69 14.17
C GLY A 281 6.11 14.90 14.15
N GLU A 282 5.84 15.52 13.00
CA GLU A 282 4.94 16.68 12.90
C GLU A 282 4.29 16.75 11.51
N GLY A 283 3.01 17.10 11.49
CA GLY A 283 2.18 17.42 10.33
C GLY A 283 1.14 18.46 10.73
N PHE A 284 -0.15 18.15 10.63
CA PHE A 284 -1.22 18.96 11.23
C PHE A 284 -1.21 18.84 12.75
N TYR A 285 -0.73 17.69 13.25
CA TYR A 285 -0.51 17.41 14.66
C TYR A 285 0.97 17.15 14.94
N LYS A 286 1.35 17.20 16.23
CA LYS A 286 2.64 16.75 16.74
C LYS A 286 2.53 15.34 17.29
N TYR A 287 3.56 14.55 17.03
CA TYR A 287 3.65 13.15 17.41
C TYR A 287 4.92 12.90 18.20
N GLU A 288 4.76 12.70 19.50
CA GLU A 288 5.86 12.38 20.42
C GLU A 288 5.83 10.91 20.78
N ALA A 289 6.99 10.27 20.86
CA ALA A 289 7.09 8.86 21.23
C ALA A 289 6.51 8.62 22.64
N GLY A 290 5.53 7.72 22.72
CA GLY A 290 4.85 7.38 23.99
C GLY A 290 3.67 8.29 24.35
N ASN A 291 3.48 9.43 23.70
CA ASN A 291 2.31 10.29 23.89
C ASN A 291 1.19 9.89 22.93
N LYS A 292 -0.02 9.68 23.47
CA LYS A 292 -1.23 9.37 22.69
C LYS A 292 -2.14 10.57 22.49
N GLU A 293 -1.82 11.70 23.12
CA GLU A 293 -2.59 12.92 23.02
C GLU A 293 -2.32 13.58 21.66
N LEU A 294 -3.40 14.00 20.99
CA LEU A 294 -3.32 14.74 19.73
C LEU A 294 -3.07 16.21 20.03
N ILE A 295 -1.83 16.65 19.88
CA ILE A 295 -1.43 18.04 20.06
C ILE A 295 -1.39 18.70 18.67
N ILE A 296 -2.17 19.75 18.47
CA ILE A 296 -2.15 20.51 17.22
C ILE A 296 -0.77 21.14 17.02
N SER A 297 -0.24 21.08 15.80
CA SER A 297 1.01 21.76 15.47
C SER A 297 0.90 23.27 15.74
N ASN A 298 1.92 23.86 16.36
CA ASN A 298 1.96 25.30 16.67
C ASN A 298 1.79 26.19 15.44
N ARG A 299 1.89 25.65 14.23
CA ARG A 299 1.66 26.36 12.97
C ARG A 299 0.20 26.72 12.76
N PHE A 300 -0.71 25.98 13.40
CA PHE A 300 -2.16 26.09 13.25
C PHE A 300 -2.86 26.48 14.56
N THR A 301 -2.10 26.74 15.63
CA THR A 301 -2.61 27.39 16.84
C THR A 301 -2.52 28.91 16.67
N LYS A 302 -3.64 29.59 16.88
CA LYS A 302 -3.66 31.08 16.89
C LYS A 302 -2.97 31.60 18.12
#